data_ef4ecd31f5496c3850ae7b592b527a6c
#
_entry.id   ef4ecd31f5496c3850ae7b592b527a6c
#
_cell.length_a   1.000
_cell.length_b   1.000
_cell.length_c   1.000
_cell.angle_alpha   90.00
_cell.angle_beta   90.00
_cell.angle_gamma   90.00
#
_symmetry.space_group_name_H-M   'P 1'
#
loop_
_entity.id
_entity.type
_entity.pdbx_description
1 polymer ?
#
loop_
_entity_poly.entity_id
_entity_poly.type
_entity_poly.pdbx_seq_one_letter_code
_entity_poly.pdbx_strand_id
1 'polypeptide(L)'
;MPGWWMGAPWIVKKYIDEVFTEGHGSLYASDGRTRSDASQKYGSGGLIHGKQYMLSLTWNAPQQAFDNPSDFFEGKGVDAVYFPLHKSHAFLGMSALPTFLCVDVMKRPDVERDVQRYREHLARVLGTA
;
A
#
# COMPACT_ATOMS: atom_id res chain seq x y z
N MET A 1 -7.82 -6.65 -0.18
CA MET A 1 -6.74 -7.62 -0.49
C MET A 1 -6.41 -8.38 0.79
N PRO A 2 -6.40 -9.72 0.81
CA PRO A 2 -6.01 -10.47 2.00
C PRO A 2 -4.50 -10.37 2.24
N GLY A 3 -4.12 -10.41 3.53
CA GLY A 3 -2.74 -10.57 3.93
C GLY A 3 -2.35 -12.06 3.97
N TRP A 4 -1.46 -12.48 3.10
CA TRP A 4 -0.96 -13.84 3.00
C TRP A 4 0.55 -13.87 3.20
N TRP A 5 1.02 -14.74 4.13
CA TRP A 5 2.45 -14.91 4.37
C TRP A 5 3.20 -13.57 4.51
N MET A 6 2.68 -12.72 5.39
CA MET A 6 3.27 -11.41 5.73
C MET A 6 3.34 -10.44 4.54
N GLY A 7 2.40 -10.53 3.60
CA GLY A 7 2.40 -9.62 2.46
C GLY A 7 1.16 -9.76 1.58
N ALA A 8 1.26 -9.23 0.38
CA ALA A 8 0.23 -9.36 -0.65
C ALA A 8 0.20 -10.78 -1.24
N PRO A 9 -0.96 -11.28 -1.70
CA PRO A 9 -1.03 -12.49 -2.49
C PRO A 9 -0.13 -12.42 -3.73
N TRP A 10 0.42 -13.56 -4.15
CA TRP A 10 1.36 -13.64 -5.28
C TRP A 10 0.84 -12.99 -6.57
N ILE A 11 -0.47 -13.03 -6.80
CA ILE A 11 -1.10 -12.45 -7.99
C ILE A 11 -0.93 -10.92 -8.06
N VAL A 12 -0.84 -10.24 -6.91
CA VAL A 12 -0.56 -8.80 -6.85
C VAL A 12 0.87 -8.53 -7.30
N LYS A 13 1.82 -9.35 -6.85
CA LYS A 13 3.22 -9.22 -7.29
C LYS A 13 3.37 -9.53 -8.77
N LYS A 14 2.68 -10.55 -9.28
CA LYS A 14 2.62 -10.86 -10.71
C LYS A 14 2.10 -9.66 -11.52
N TYR A 15 0.99 -9.06 -11.08
CA TYR A 15 0.44 -7.86 -11.72
C TYR A 15 1.46 -6.71 -11.76
N ILE A 16 2.13 -6.44 -10.64
CA ILE A 16 3.16 -5.39 -10.59
C ILE A 16 4.32 -5.69 -11.54
N ASP A 17 4.83 -6.92 -11.53
CA ASP A 17 5.96 -7.31 -12.35
C ASP A 17 5.64 -7.24 -13.85
N GLU A 18 4.46 -7.63 -14.26
CA GLU A 18 4.05 -7.60 -15.65
C GLU A 18 3.63 -6.20 -16.10
N VAL A 19 2.71 -5.57 -15.38
CA VAL A 19 2.09 -4.30 -15.82
C VAL A 19 3.01 -3.11 -15.58
N PHE A 20 3.69 -3.04 -14.44
CA PHE A 20 4.57 -1.90 -14.17
C PHE A 20 5.83 -1.97 -15.03
N THR A 21 6.36 -3.16 -15.28
CA THR A 21 7.52 -3.33 -16.16
C THR A 21 7.21 -2.88 -17.60
N GLU A 22 6.05 -3.28 -18.13
CA GLU A 22 5.60 -2.84 -19.46
C GLU A 22 5.19 -1.35 -19.51
N GLY A 23 5.07 -0.72 -18.36
CA GLY A 23 4.70 0.69 -18.23
C GLY A 23 5.79 1.71 -18.51
N HIS A 24 6.98 1.29 -18.99
CA HIS A 24 8.03 2.22 -19.36
C HIS A 24 7.56 3.22 -20.43
N GLY A 25 7.82 4.49 -20.20
CA GLY A 25 7.35 5.59 -21.06
C GLY A 25 5.92 6.06 -20.77
N SER A 26 5.14 5.29 -20.01
CA SER A 26 3.75 5.66 -19.62
C SER A 26 3.58 5.82 -18.12
N LEU A 27 4.10 4.89 -17.34
CA LEU A 27 4.02 4.92 -15.87
C LEU A 27 5.30 5.52 -15.25
N TYR A 28 6.44 5.29 -15.87
CA TYR A 28 7.73 5.83 -15.46
C TYR A 28 8.64 5.97 -16.67
N ALA A 29 9.60 6.91 -16.61
CA ALA A 29 10.59 7.15 -17.68
C ALA A 29 11.92 6.47 -17.39
N SER A 30 12.33 6.44 -16.12
CA SER A 30 13.61 5.88 -15.65
C SER A 30 13.56 5.68 -14.14
N ASP A 31 14.67 5.35 -13.51
CA ASP A 31 14.81 5.39 -12.05
C ASP A 31 14.93 6.82 -11.47
N GLY A 32 14.98 7.83 -12.32
CA GLY A 32 15.06 9.25 -11.96
C GLY A 32 16.49 9.80 -11.87
N ARG A 33 17.51 8.95 -11.72
CA ARG A 33 18.90 9.42 -11.61
C ARG A 33 19.44 9.84 -12.98
N THR A 34 20.23 10.90 -12.98
CA THR A 34 20.98 11.35 -14.17
C THR A 34 22.45 11.58 -13.83
N ARG A 35 23.33 11.48 -14.83
CA ARG A 35 24.75 11.81 -14.65
C ARG A 35 25.01 13.34 -14.61
N SER A 36 24.10 14.08 -15.20
CA SER A 36 24.21 15.54 -15.33
C SER A 36 23.69 16.31 -14.11
N ASP A 37 22.87 15.68 -13.28
CA ASP A 37 22.28 16.30 -12.10
C ASP A 37 22.26 15.31 -10.90
N ALA A 38 23.23 15.50 -10.01
CA ALA A 38 23.37 14.67 -8.81
C ALA A 38 22.26 14.90 -7.76
N SER A 39 21.41 15.93 -7.92
CA SER A 39 20.27 16.16 -7.04
C SER A 39 19.11 15.20 -7.31
N GLN A 40 19.07 14.61 -8.49
CA GLN A 40 18.06 13.64 -8.87
C GLN A 40 18.25 12.31 -8.12
N LYS A 41 17.19 11.88 -7.45
CA LYS A 41 17.22 10.70 -6.57
C LYS A 41 16.60 9.48 -7.23
N TYR A 42 17.05 8.32 -6.80
CA TYR A 42 16.39 7.05 -7.18
C TYR A 42 14.91 7.07 -6.79
N GLY A 43 14.06 6.64 -7.72
CA GLY A 43 12.62 6.62 -7.56
C GLY A 43 11.90 7.93 -7.92
N SER A 44 12.60 8.89 -8.55
CA SER A 44 12.00 10.16 -8.98
C SER A 44 11.55 10.19 -10.46
N GLY A 45 11.66 9.08 -11.17
CA GLY A 45 11.35 9.00 -12.61
C GLY A 45 9.92 8.59 -12.93
N GLY A 46 9.01 8.58 -11.97
CA GLY A 46 7.59 8.28 -12.16
C GLY A 46 6.88 9.34 -13.00
N LEU A 47 5.89 8.93 -13.78
CA LEU A 47 5.15 9.81 -14.70
C LEU A 47 3.70 10.06 -14.29
N ILE A 48 3.17 9.29 -13.33
CA ILE A 48 1.75 9.40 -12.93
C ILE A 48 1.57 10.18 -11.63
N HIS A 49 2.26 11.32 -11.55
CA HIS A 49 2.10 12.26 -10.44
C HIS A 49 0.65 12.76 -10.29
N GLY A 50 0.22 13.01 -9.06
CA GLY A 50 -1.13 13.44 -8.75
C GLY A 50 -2.14 12.28 -8.70
N LYS A 51 -1.77 11.07 -9.07
CA LYS A 51 -2.57 9.88 -8.81
C LYS A 51 -2.32 9.37 -7.39
N GLN A 52 -3.39 8.85 -6.81
CA GLN A 52 -3.37 8.31 -5.46
C GLN A 52 -3.76 6.84 -5.47
N TYR A 53 -3.30 6.09 -4.50
CA TYR A 53 -3.72 4.71 -4.25
C TYR A 53 -4.01 4.51 -2.77
N MET A 54 -4.78 3.49 -2.47
CA MET A 54 -5.08 3.08 -1.11
C MET A 54 -4.91 1.56 -0.99
N LEU A 55 -4.28 1.11 0.07
CA LEU A 55 -4.32 -0.30 0.43
C LEU A 55 -5.57 -0.56 1.28
N SER A 56 -6.39 -1.50 0.83
CA SER A 56 -7.53 -2.03 1.60
C SER A 56 -7.23 -3.49 1.91
N LEU A 57 -7.02 -3.80 3.19
CA LEU A 57 -6.43 -5.04 3.66
C LEU A 57 -7.38 -5.80 4.59
N THR A 58 -7.33 -7.13 4.50
CA THR A 58 -8.01 -8.03 5.45
C THR A 58 -7.00 -8.99 6.06
N TRP A 59 -6.99 -9.09 7.38
CA TRP A 59 -6.07 -9.93 8.14
C TRP A 59 -6.79 -10.72 9.23
N ASN A 60 -6.30 -11.92 9.47
CA ASN A 60 -6.73 -12.69 10.64
C ASN A 60 -5.91 -12.37 11.90
N ALA A 61 -4.90 -11.51 11.80
CA ALA A 61 -4.19 -10.97 12.95
C ALA A 61 -5.01 -9.85 13.62
N PRO A 62 -4.98 -9.73 14.95
CA PRO A 62 -5.61 -8.61 15.66
C PRO A 62 -4.82 -7.32 15.46
N GLN A 63 -5.44 -6.16 15.69
CA GLN A 63 -4.81 -4.84 15.54
C GLN A 63 -3.52 -4.71 16.35
N GLN A 64 -3.53 -5.19 17.59
CA GLN A 64 -2.38 -5.13 18.49
C GLN A 64 -1.14 -5.86 17.94
N ALA A 65 -1.33 -6.88 17.09
CA ALA A 65 -0.20 -7.58 16.48
C ALA A 65 0.68 -6.65 15.64
N PHE A 66 0.09 -5.58 15.07
CA PHE A 66 0.79 -4.58 14.27
C PHE A 66 1.33 -3.41 15.11
N ASP A 67 0.58 -3.01 16.13
CA ASP A 67 0.78 -1.71 16.80
C ASP A 67 1.52 -1.83 18.13
N ASN A 68 1.52 -3.01 18.76
CA ASN A 68 2.21 -3.20 20.02
C ASN A 68 3.68 -3.62 19.79
N PRO A 69 4.66 -2.88 20.34
CA PRO A 69 6.08 -3.21 20.22
C PRO A 69 6.48 -4.60 20.71
N SER A 70 5.69 -5.18 21.62
CA SER A 70 5.94 -6.53 22.15
C SER A 70 5.30 -7.66 21.34
N ASP A 71 4.50 -7.33 20.32
CA ASP A 71 3.80 -8.30 19.49
C ASP A 71 4.53 -8.55 18.17
N PHE A 72 3.96 -9.45 17.35
CA PHE A 72 4.63 -10.06 16.20
C PHE A 72 5.25 -9.08 15.20
N PHE A 73 4.60 -7.95 14.91
CA PHE A 73 5.11 -6.93 14.00
C PHE A 73 5.87 -5.78 14.70
N GLU A 74 6.19 -5.96 15.97
CA GLU A 74 7.08 -5.06 16.74
C GLU A 74 6.61 -3.59 16.79
N GLY A 75 5.31 -3.37 16.73
CA GLY A 75 4.73 -2.01 16.75
C GLY A 75 5.00 -1.18 15.51
N LYS A 76 5.48 -1.80 14.42
CA LYS A 76 5.83 -1.07 13.18
C LYS A 76 4.62 -0.68 12.32
N GLY A 77 3.43 -1.15 12.69
CA GLY A 77 2.21 -0.89 11.95
C GLY A 77 2.08 -1.72 10.66
N VAL A 78 0.89 -1.73 10.10
CA VAL A 78 0.58 -2.53 8.90
C VAL A 78 1.33 -2.04 7.66
N ASP A 79 1.58 -0.75 7.54
CA ASP A 79 2.27 -0.18 6.36
C ASP A 79 3.73 -0.64 6.26
N ALA A 80 4.36 -0.97 7.38
CA ALA A 80 5.71 -1.55 7.38
C ALA A 80 5.74 -2.96 6.75
N VAL A 81 4.68 -3.75 6.92
CA VAL A 81 4.54 -5.05 6.26
C VAL A 81 4.43 -4.89 4.74
N TYR A 82 3.78 -3.81 4.29
CA TYR A 82 3.56 -3.50 2.87
C TYR A 82 4.53 -2.47 2.31
N PHE A 83 5.62 -2.18 2.99
CA PHE A 83 6.60 -1.19 2.54
C PHE A 83 7.08 -1.39 1.10
N PRO A 84 7.41 -2.61 0.61
CA PRO A 84 7.77 -2.82 -0.80
C PRO A 84 6.65 -2.45 -1.78
N LEU A 85 5.40 -2.72 -1.42
CA LEU A 85 4.24 -2.38 -2.24
C LEU A 85 4.03 -0.86 -2.31
N HIS A 86 4.19 -0.16 -1.20
CA HIS A 86 4.18 1.29 -1.16
C HIS A 86 5.30 1.88 -2.03
N LYS A 87 6.50 1.28 -2.01
CA LYS A 87 7.63 1.75 -2.83
C LYS A 87 7.42 1.49 -4.32
N SER A 88 6.77 0.40 -4.70
CA SER A 88 6.42 0.15 -6.10
C SER A 88 5.49 1.23 -6.67
N HIS A 89 4.49 1.66 -5.92
CA HIS A 89 3.60 2.73 -6.34
C HIS A 89 4.28 4.11 -6.29
N ALA A 90 5.08 4.37 -5.26
CA ALA A 90 5.86 5.61 -5.16
C ALA A 90 6.86 5.78 -6.31
N PHE A 91 7.44 4.67 -6.80
CA PHE A 91 8.33 4.68 -7.97
C PHE A 91 7.63 5.19 -9.25
N LEU A 92 6.33 4.99 -9.35
CA LEU A 92 5.51 5.51 -10.46
C LEU A 92 5.09 6.98 -10.27
N GLY A 93 5.39 7.59 -9.11
CA GLY A 93 4.98 8.95 -8.77
C GLY A 93 3.64 9.06 -8.05
N MET A 94 3.04 7.94 -7.64
CA MET A 94 1.78 7.94 -6.90
C MET A 94 1.98 8.26 -5.42
N SER A 95 0.97 8.87 -4.80
CA SER A 95 0.91 9.08 -3.34
C SER A 95 -0.08 8.12 -2.68
N ALA A 96 0.27 7.67 -1.47
CA ALA A 96 -0.58 6.79 -0.69
C ALA A 96 -1.67 7.60 0.05
N LEU A 97 -2.91 7.13 -0.02
CA LEU A 97 -3.93 7.44 0.97
C LEU A 97 -3.73 6.52 2.19
N PRO A 98 -4.22 6.91 3.37
CA PRO A 98 -4.17 6.06 4.56
C PRO A 98 -4.71 4.67 4.31
N THR A 99 -3.97 3.66 4.74
CA THR A 99 -4.34 2.25 4.59
C THR A 99 -5.59 1.92 5.41
N PHE A 100 -6.51 1.16 4.84
CA PHE A 100 -7.64 0.58 5.56
C PHE A 100 -7.35 -0.88 5.93
N LEU A 101 -7.61 -1.23 7.19
CA LEU A 101 -7.33 -2.55 7.72
C LEU A 101 -8.55 -3.14 8.44
N CYS A 102 -9.02 -4.32 7.96
CA CYS A 102 -9.90 -5.22 8.71
C CYS A 102 -9.05 -6.28 9.41
N VAL A 103 -9.29 -6.48 10.69
CA VAL A 103 -8.56 -7.42 11.55
C VAL A 103 -9.47 -8.53 12.05
N ASP A 104 -8.89 -9.63 12.53
CA ASP A 104 -9.61 -10.77 13.09
C ASP A 104 -10.70 -11.36 12.16
N VAL A 105 -10.52 -11.25 10.85
CA VAL A 105 -11.59 -11.54 9.87
C VAL A 105 -12.06 -12.99 9.86
N MET A 106 -11.30 -13.91 10.46
CA MET A 106 -11.68 -15.33 10.60
C MET A 106 -12.10 -15.68 12.03
N LYS A 107 -11.44 -15.09 13.03
CA LYS A 107 -11.70 -15.43 14.44
C LYS A 107 -12.83 -14.64 15.05
N ARG A 108 -13.01 -13.39 14.64
CA ARG A 108 -14.06 -12.50 15.15
C ARG A 108 -14.64 -11.65 14.01
N PRO A 109 -15.21 -12.29 12.98
CA PRO A 109 -15.76 -11.54 11.85
C PRO A 109 -16.91 -10.64 12.30
N ASP A 110 -16.88 -9.38 11.88
CA ASP A 110 -17.96 -8.43 12.08
C ASP A 110 -18.07 -7.60 10.80
N VAL A 111 -18.74 -8.17 9.82
CA VAL A 111 -18.83 -7.61 8.46
C VAL A 111 -19.55 -6.27 8.46
N GLU A 112 -20.62 -6.12 9.25
CA GLU A 112 -21.39 -4.89 9.29
C GLU A 112 -20.55 -3.73 9.85
N ARG A 113 -19.85 -3.96 10.95
CA ARG A 113 -18.92 -3.00 11.54
C ARG A 113 -17.80 -2.66 10.56
N ASP A 114 -17.19 -3.64 9.90
CA ASP A 114 -16.07 -3.40 9.02
C ASP A 114 -16.49 -2.66 7.74
N VAL A 115 -17.68 -2.92 7.20
CA VAL A 115 -18.28 -2.14 6.11
C VAL A 115 -18.55 -0.70 6.53
N GLN A 116 -19.09 -0.49 7.73
CA GLN A 116 -19.34 0.86 8.24
C GLN A 116 -18.01 1.62 8.42
N ARG A 117 -17.01 1.03 9.04
CA ARG A 117 -15.66 1.61 9.18
C ARG A 117 -15.04 1.95 7.82
N TYR A 118 -15.23 1.08 6.82
CA TYR A 118 -14.73 1.33 5.47
C TYR A 118 -15.39 2.54 4.82
N ARG A 119 -16.72 2.68 4.95
CA ARG A 119 -17.45 3.86 4.45
C ARG A 119 -16.94 5.15 5.10
N GLU A 120 -16.80 5.15 6.42
CA GLU A 120 -16.27 6.28 7.18
C GLU A 120 -14.83 6.62 6.78
N HIS A 121 -14.00 5.60 6.58
CA HIS A 121 -12.64 5.77 6.11
C HIS A 121 -12.61 6.43 4.72
N LEU A 122 -13.39 5.92 3.78
CA LEU A 122 -13.49 6.51 2.43
C LEU A 122 -13.97 7.95 2.46
N ALA A 123 -15.02 8.25 3.23
CA ALA A 123 -15.51 9.62 3.37
C ALA A 123 -14.41 10.57 3.88
N ARG A 124 -13.63 10.13 4.87
CA ARG A 124 -12.54 10.92 5.44
C ARG A 124 -11.38 11.13 4.46
N VAL A 125 -10.94 10.07 3.75
CA VAL A 125 -9.72 10.15 2.92
C VAL A 125 -9.98 10.72 1.54
N LEU A 126 -11.21 10.65 1.03
CA LEU A 126 -11.60 11.20 -0.26
C LEU A 126 -12.28 12.57 -0.14
N GLY A 127 -12.51 13.07 1.07
CA GLY A 127 -13.13 14.39 1.28
C GLY A 127 -14.61 14.46 0.86
N THR A 128 -15.30 13.33 0.75
CA THR A 128 -16.74 13.29 0.51
C THR A 128 -17.44 13.38 1.88
N ALA A 129 -17.90 14.56 2.19
CA ALA A 129 -18.83 14.77 3.30
C ALA A 129 -20.19 14.17 2.99
#